data_4a9d27bc0eff574aaffc908c4a4e72ff
#
_entry.id   4a9d27bc0eff574aaffc908c4a4e72ff
#
_cell.length_a   1.000
_cell.length_b   1.000
_cell.length_c   1.000
_cell.angle_alpha   90.00
_cell.angle_beta   90.00
_cell.angle_gamma   90.00
#
_symmetry.space_group_name_H-M   'P 1'
#
loop_
_entity.id
_entity.type
_entity.pdbx_description
1 polymer ?
#
loop_
_entity_poly.entity_id
_entity_poly.type
_entity_poly.pdbx_seq_one_letter_code
_entity_poly.pdbx_strand_id
1 'polypeptide(L)'
;MLIVIIINHLYYNSVESATEVQMIVDHLWKEQDLRGLGLILMFQTGMRVGELAALRWENVMEGKIRITATEETYVDPETGKKMCEVVDHAKTDAGERTIILPEAAERTMKAIRAKNPFGEFVFMDKLGRIRAKRFNYWLHRTCKALGIPERSTHKIRKTYASILLSNQVDERLVTLQMGHTDILTTKGIYYYNRKSADESRRVISSVINF
;
A
#
# COMPACT_ATOMS: atom_id res chain seq x y z
N MET A 1 -9.32 -14.24 22.74
CA MET A 1 -10.69 -13.73 22.62
C MET A 1 -10.78 -12.20 22.72
N LEU A 2 -10.09 -11.54 23.68
CA LEU A 2 -10.12 -10.07 23.81
C LEU A 2 -9.48 -9.31 22.64
N ILE A 3 -8.39 -9.81 22.05
CA ILE A 3 -7.68 -9.22 20.92
C ILE A 3 -8.54 -9.23 19.65
N VAL A 4 -9.30 -10.29 19.41
CA VAL A 4 -10.24 -10.40 18.28
C VAL A 4 -11.38 -9.38 18.40
N ILE A 5 -11.84 -9.11 19.63
CA ILE A 5 -12.90 -8.14 19.91
C ILE A 5 -12.40 -6.70 19.73
N ILE A 6 -11.18 -6.40 20.17
CA ILE A 6 -10.55 -5.07 19.99
C ILE A 6 -10.24 -4.83 18.51
N ILE A 7 -9.75 -5.83 17.78
CA ILE A 7 -9.54 -5.77 16.33
C ILE A 7 -10.89 -5.54 15.64
N ASN A 8 -11.94 -6.30 15.95
CA ASN A 8 -13.26 -6.08 15.37
C ASN A 8 -13.83 -4.69 15.68
N HIS A 9 -13.71 -4.18 16.90
CA HIS A 9 -14.30 -2.87 17.27
C HIS A 9 -13.57 -1.68 16.63
N LEU A 10 -12.25 -1.76 16.42
CA LEU A 10 -11.45 -0.75 15.71
C LEU A 10 -11.60 -0.83 14.19
N TYR A 11 -11.93 -2.01 13.64
CA TYR A 11 -12.06 -2.23 12.20
C TYR A 11 -13.45 -1.88 11.65
N TYR A 12 -14.52 -2.15 12.38
CA TYR A 12 -15.89 -1.97 11.87
C TYR A 12 -16.27 -0.52 11.52
N ASN A 13 -15.64 0.48 12.14
CA ASN A 13 -15.93 1.89 11.87
C ASN A 13 -14.96 2.56 10.87
N SER A 14 -14.03 1.83 10.24
CA SER A 14 -12.97 2.45 9.44
C SER A 14 -12.65 1.77 8.11
N VAL A 15 -13.32 0.67 7.79
CA VAL A 15 -13.06 -0.12 6.57
C VAL A 15 -14.11 0.22 5.52
N GLU A 16 -13.66 0.38 4.28
CA GLU A 16 -14.54 0.55 3.12
C GLU A 16 -15.28 -0.76 2.86
N SER A 17 -16.56 -0.68 2.48
CA SER A 17 -17.30 -1.86 2.06
C SER A 17 -16.69 -2.44 0.77
N ALA A 18 -16.85 -3.72 0.51
CA ALA A 18 -16.41 -4.34 -0.74
C ALA A 18 -16.94 -3.62 -1.98
N THR A 19 -18.19 -3.13 -1.90
CA THR A 19 -18.82 -2.35 -2.96
C THR A 19 -18.14 -1.01 -3.18
N GLU A 20 -17.79 -0.27 -2.10
CA GLU A 20 -17.05 1.00 -2.22
C GLU A 20 -15.66 0.80 -2.81
N VAL A 21 -14.94 -0.23 -2.38
CA VAL A 21 -13.62 -0.58 -2.95
C VAL A 21 -13.73 -0.81 -4.45
N GLN A 22 -14.70 -1.63 -4.88
CA GLN A 22 -14.91 -1.92 -6.30
C GLN A 22 -15.25 -0.65 -7.09
N MET A 23 -16.17 0.19 -6.58
CA MET A 23 -16.52 1.47 -7.22
C MET A 23 -15.30 2.39 -7.39
N ILE A 24 -14.45 2.52 -6.36
CA ILE A 24 -13.23 3.32 -6.41
C ILE A 24 -12.26 2.76 -7.44
N VAL A 25 -11.98 1.45 -7.39
CA VAL A 25 -11.04 0.78 -8.28
C VAL A 25 -11.49 0.88 -9.73
N ASP A 26 -12.76 0.62 -10.04
CA ASP A 26 -13.31 0.71 -11.40
C ASP A 26 -13.21 2.14 -11.96
N HIS A 27 -13.54 3.13 -11.15
CA HIS A 27 -13.43 4.54 -11.53
C HIS A 27 -11.99 4.92 -11.84
N LEU A 28 -11.05 4.60 -10.94
CA LEU A 28 -9.63 4.91 -11.11
C LEU A 28 -9.01 4.14 -12.29
N TRP A 29 -9.43 2.90 -12.49
CA TRP A 29 -8.98 2.09 -13.62
C TRP A 29 -9.46 2.67 -14.97
N LYS A 30 -10.69 3.16 -15.02
CA LYS A 30 -11.26 3.83 -16.20
C LYS A 30 -10.53 5.15 -16.52
N GLU A 31 -10.16 5.93 -15.52
CA GLU A 31 -9.43 7.19 -15.72
C GLU A 31 -8.00 6.96 -16.25
N GLN A 32 -7.37 5.83 -15.92
CA GLN A 32 -6.00 5.50 -16.34
C GLN A 32 -4.97 6.58 -15.97
N ASP A 33 -5.23 7.37 -14.93
CA ASP A 33 -4.27 8.34 -14.41
C ASP A 33 -3.21 7.67 -13.53
N LEU A 34 -1.96 8.12 -13.60
CA LEU A 34 -0.85 7.52 -12.84
C LEU A 34 -1.08 7.57 -11.33
N ARG A 35 -1.74 8.62 -10.81
CA ARG A 35 -2.10 8.73 -9.39
C ARG A 35 -3.20 7.74 -9.02
N GLY A 36 -4.19 7.57 -9.90
CA GLY A 36 -5.25 6.58 -9.76
C GLY A 36 -4.70 5.16 -9.73
N LEU A 37 -3.83 4.81 -10.68
CA LEU A 37 -3.15 3.51 -10.70
C LEU A 37 -2.32 3.26 -9.44
N GLY A 38 -1.71 4.31 -8.87
CA GLY A 38 -1.01 4.22 -7.59
C GLY A 38 -1.94 3.90 -6.42
N LEU A 39 -3.13 4.51 -6.38
CA LEU A 39 -4.14 4.19 -5.36
C LEU A 39 -4.66 2.75 -5.52
N ILE A 40 -4.89 2.28 -6.74
CA ILE A 40 -5.23 0.87 -6.99
C ILE A 40 -4.14 -0.05 -6.46
N LEU A 41 -2.87 0.26 -6.75
CA LEU A 41 -1.74 -0.51 -6.23
C LEU A 41 -1.72 -0.53 -4.69
N MET A 42 -2.10 0.56 -4.01
CA MET A 42 -2.24 0.57 -2.55
C MET A 42 -3.34 -0.37 -2.05
N PHE A 43 -4.51 -0.43 -2.70
CA PHE A 43 -5.55 -1.41 -2.38
C PHE A 43 -5.07 -2.85 -2.53
N GLN A 44 -4.18 -3.10 -3.50
CA GLN A 44 -3.69 -4.44 -3.85
C GLN A 44 -2.47 -4.90 -3.05
N THR A 45 -1.79 -3.99 -2.33
CA THR A 45 -0.51 -4.27 -1.65
C THR A 45 -0.47 -3.84 -0.20
N GLY A 46 -1.37 -2.96 0.20
CA GLY A 46 -1.37 -2.38 1.55
C GLY A 46 -0.18 -1.49 1.88
N MET A 47 0.63 -1.06 0.91
CA MET A 47 1.78 -0.18 1.18
C MET A 47 1.34 1.20 1.72
N ARG A 48 2.23 1.88 2.44
CA ARG A 48 1.99 3.25 2.91
C ARG A 48 2.08 4.24 1.77
N VAL A 49 1.34 5.34 1.82
CA VAL A 49 1.38 6.37 0.76
C VAL A 49 2.76 7.01 0.61
N GLY A 50 3.52 7.14 1.70
CA GLY A 50 4.92 7.61 1.64
C GLY A 50 5.83 6.61 0.93
N GLU A 51 5.65 5.32 1.16
CA GLU A 51 6.37 4.24 0.47
C GLU A 51 6.03 4.21 -1.02
N LEU A 52 4.73 4.37 -1.36
CA LEU A 52 4.29 4.50 -2.75
C LEU A 52 4.97 5.69 -3.45
N ALA A 53 4.97 6.86 -2.80
CA ALA A 53 5.56 8.08 -3.35
C ALA A 53 7.08 7.99 -3.50
N ALA A 54 7.76 7.17 -2.69
CA ALA A 54 9.21 6.96 -2.73
C ALA A 54 9.64 5.74 -3.57
N LEU A 55 8.69 5.01 -4.16
CA LEU A 55 9.00 3.77 -4.88
C LEU A 55 9.81 4.03 -6.15
N ARG A 56 10.97 3.38 -6.24
CA ARG A 56 11.85 3.41 -7.42
C ARG A 56 11.68 2.14 -8.26
N TRP A 57 11.93 2.24 -9.56
CA TRP A 57 11.84 1.10 -10.47
C TRP A 57 12.86 -0.01 -10.16
N GLU A 58 14.01 0.31 -9.63
CA GLU A 58 15.03 -0.67 -9.21
C GLU A 58 14.54 -1.62 -8.11
N ASN A 59 13.52 -1.19 -7.35
CA ASN A 59 12.92 -1.98 -6.27
C ASN A 59 11.70 -2.80 -6.72
N VAL A 60 11.35 -2.73 -8.01
CA VAL A 60 10.25 -3.50 -8.61
C VAL A 60 10.83 -4.69 -9.34
N MET A 61 10.50 -5.87 -8.85
CA MET A 61 10.93 -7.17 -9.39
C MET A 61 9.72 -7.98 -9.83
N GLU A 62 9.94 -9.05 -10.56
CA GLU A 62 8.88 -9.98 -10.91
C GLU A 62 8.21 -10.55 -9.64
N GLY A 63 6.89 -10.38 -9.55
CA GLY A 63 6.08 -10.87 -8.43
C GLY A 63 6.29 -10.16 -7.09
N LYS A 64 7.12 -9.14 -6.98
CA LYS A 64 7.42 -8.48 -5.69
C LYS A 64 7.92 -7.05 -5.79
N ILE A 65 7.71 -6.29 -4.73
CA ILE A 65 8.27 -4.96 -4.52
C ILE A 65 9.09 -4.95 -3.23
N ARG A 66 10.31 -4.43 -3.27
CA ARG A 66 11.12 -4.18 -2.09
C ARG A 66 10.86 -2.75 -1.60
N ILE A 67 10.46 -2.61 -0.36
CA ILE A 67 10.28 -1.31 0.29
C ILE A 67 11.58 -0.95 0.98
N THR A 68 12.22 0.14 0.54
CA THR A 68 13.53 0.61 1.04
C THR A 68 13.50 2.07 1.47
N ALA A 69 12.44 2.81 1.12
CA ALA A 69 12.34 4.23 1.38
C ALA A 69 10.90 4.68 1.60
N THR A 70 10.75 5.84 2.22
CA THR A 70 9.46 6.51 2.40
C THR A 70 9.60 8.01 2.16
N GLU A 71 8.51 8.66 1.72
CA GLU A 71 8.43 10.12 1.75
C GLU A 71 8.09 10.59 3.16
N GLU A 72 8.93 11.43 3.72
CA GLU A 72 8.70 12.10 5.00
C GLU A 72 8.50 13.59 4.81
N THR A 73 7.70 14.15 5.69
CA THR A 73 7.47 15.60 5.74
C THR A 73 7.76 16.07 7.15
N TYR A 74 8.69 17.00 7.27
CA TYR A 74 9.10 17.61 8.55
C TYR A 74 9.21 19.13 8.42
N VAL A 75 9.30 19.80 9.56
CA VAL A 75 9.62 21.23 9.61
C VAL A 75 11.11 21.35 9.87
N ASP A 76 11.81 22.00 8.98
CA ASP A 76 13.23 22.31 9.14
C ASP A 76 13.43 23.20 10.37
N PRO A 77 14.20 22.76 11.36
CA PRO A 77 14.34 23.51 12.63
C PRO A 77 15.07 24.84 12.48
N GLU A 78 15.89 25.00 11.45
CA GLU A 78 16.65 26.23 11.23
C GLU A 78 15.84 27.29 10.46
N THR A 79 15.11 26.84 9.45
CA THR A 79 14.36 27.74 8.54
C THR A 79 12.87 27.86 8.86
N GLY A 80 12.33 26.96 9.69
CA GLY A 80 10.89 26.84 9.95
C GLY A 80 10.06 26.40 8.73
N LYS A 81 10.71 26.03 7.63
CA LYS A 81 10.03 25.65 6.39
C LYS A 81 9.64 24.17 6.42
N LYS A 82 8.48 23.89 5.83
CA LYS A 82 8.03 22.50 5.63
C LYS A 82 8.80 21.85 4.49
N MET A 83 9.62 20.87 4.83
CA MET A 83 10.41 20.06 3.92
C MET A 83 9.70 18.75 3.61
N CYS A 84 10.00 18.17 2.44
CA CYS A 84 9.43 16.90 2.01
C CYS A 84 10.48 16.15 1.20
N GLU A 85 10.99 15.07 1.77
CA GLU A 85 12.12 14.32 1.25
C GLU A 85 11.81 12.82 1.16
N VAL A 86 12.57 12.11 0.34
CA VAL A 86 12.61 10.66 0.35
C VAL A 86 13.73 10.25 1.30
N VAL A 87 13.35 9.52 2.33
CA VAL A 87 14.27 9.01 3.35
C VAL A 87 14.37 7.51 3.16
N ASP A 88 15.58 7.01 2.99
CA ASP A 88 15.84 5.58 2.97
C ASP A 88 15.61 5.01 4.39
N HIS A 89 14.94 3.88 4.47
CA HIS A 89 14.79 3.20 5.75
C HIS A 89 16.20 2.79 6.26
N ALA A 90 16.50 3.13 7.53
CA ALA A 90 17.65 2.54 8.17
C ALA A 90 17.54 1.01 8.05
N LYS A 91 18.68 0.33 7.86
CA LYS A 91 18.76 -1.15 7.76
C LYS A 91 18.33 -1.84 9.07
N THR A 92 17.12 -1.61 9.48
CA THR A 92 16.47 -2.31 10.59
C THR A 92 15.44 -3.26 9.98
N ASP A 93 15.30 -4.45 10.55
CA ASP A 93 14.35 -5.48 10.10
C ASP A 93 12.90 -4.98 9.93
N ALA A 94 12.57 -3.85 10.52
CA ALA A 94 11.26 -3.20 10.45
C ALA A 94 11.13 -2.20 9.29
N GLY A 95 12.21 -1.69 8.75
CA GLY A 95 12.22 -0.67 7.69
C GLY A 95 12.19 -1.28 6.28
N GLU A 96 13.00 -2.29 6.04
CA GLU A 96 13.05 -2.98 4.76
C GLU A 96 12.16 -4.22 4.76
N ARG A 97 11.27 -4.32 3.80
CA ARG A 97 10.45 -5.52 3.59
C ARG A 97 10.17 -5.75 2.12
N THR A 98 9.79 -6.97 1.80
CA THR A 98 9.35 -7.35 0.47
C THR A 98 7.84 -7.56 0.48
N ILE A 99 7.14 -6.84 -0.39
CA ILE A 99 5.71 -7.02 -0.66
C ILE A 99 5.56 -7.99 -1.82
N ILE A 100 4.80 -9.06 -1.63
CA ILE A 100 4.43 -10.00 -2.68
C ILE A 100 3.30 -9.36 -3.50
N LEU A 101 3.46 -9.33 -4.82
CA LEU A 101 2.45 -8.81 -5.73
C LEU A 101 1.47 -9.92 -6.13
N PRO A 102 0.17 -9.74 -5.86
CA PRO A 102 -0.86 -10.56 -6.49
C PRO A 102 -0.93 -10.26 -8.01
N GLU A 103 -1.51 -11.15 -8.79
CA GLU A 103 -1.61 -11.00 -10.24
C GLU A 103 -2.29 -9.68 -10.67
N ALA A 104 -3.30 -9.25 -9.90
CA ALA A 104 -3.98 -7.98 -10.13
C ALA A 104 -2.99 -6.80 -10.01
N ALA A 105 -2.10 -6.81 -9.00
CA ALA A 105 -1.09 -5.77 -8.83
C ALA A 105 -0.05 -5.78 -9.94
N GLU A 106 0.31 -6.94 -10.48
CA GLU A 106 1.20 -7.01 -11.65
C GLU A 106 0.57 -6.38 -12.90
N ARG A 107 -0.74 -6.61 -13.13
CA ARG A 107 -1.47 -5.91 -14.22
C ARG A 107 -1.43 -4.40 -14.02
N THR A 108 -1.64 -3.94 -12.79
CA THR A 108 -1.55 -2.52 -12.45
C THR A 108 -0.14 -1.97 -12.68
N MET A 109 0.90 -2.71 -12.27
CA MET A 109 2.30 -2.33 -12.52
C MET A 109 2.65 -2.24 -14.01
N LYS A 110 2.11 -3.12 -14.83
CA LYS A 110 2.27 -3.04 -16.30
C LYS A 110 1.64 -1.76 -16.86
N ALA A 111 0.43 -1.40 -16.40
CA ALA A 111 -0.23 -0.14 -16.81
C ALA A 111 0.56 1.11 -16.35
N ILE A 112 1.12 1.08 -15.13
CA ILE A 112 1.98 2.14 -14.61
C ILE A 112 3.25 2.26 -15.45
N ARG A 113 3.90 1.14 -15.77
CA ARG A 113 5.12 1.11 -16.60
C ARG A 113 4.90 1.71 -17.98
N ALA A 114 3.76 1.43 -18.59
CA ALA A 114 3.40 2.00 -19.89
C ALA A 114 3.29 3.53 -19.88
N LYS A 115 2.97 4.13 -18.72
CA LYS A 115 2.83 5.59 -18.56
C LYS A 115 4.13 6.29 -18.13
N ASN A 116 4.99 5.59 -17.42
CA ASN A 116 6.29 6.11 -16.93
C ASN A 116 7.39 5.07 -17.10
N PRO A 117 7.83 4.77 -18.35
CA PRO A 117 8.80 3.70 -18.61
C PRO A 117 10.23 4.03 -18.18
N PHE A 118 10.60 5.32 -18.12
CA PHE A 118 11.99 5.79 -17.97
C PHE A 118 12.25 6.62 -16.70
N GLY A 119 11.24 6.83 -15.87
CA GLY A 119 11.43 7.58 -14.63
C GLY A 119 12.29 6.81 -13.62
N GLU A 120 13.06 7.51 -12.79
CA GLU A 120 13.73 6.93 -11.62
C GLU A 120 12.68 6.38 -10.65
N PHE A 121 11.72 7.22 -10.28
CA PHE A 121 10.59 6.81 -9.45
C PHE A 121 9.46 6.24 -10.30
N VAL A 122 8.76 5.25 -9.75
CA VAL A 122 7.59 4.63 -10.39
C VAL A 122 6.48 5.65 -10.67
N PHE A 123 6.33 6.61 -9.78
CA PHE A 123 5.33 7.68 -9.86
C PHE A 123 5.99 9.03 -10.11
N MET A 124 6.19 9.33 -11.38
CA MET A 124 6.70 10.64 -11.88
C MET A 124 5.81 11.19 -12.98
N ASP A 125 5.69 12.49 -13.04
CA ASP A 125 5.09 13.24 -14.14
C ASP A 125 6.02 14.40 -14.59
N LYS A 126 5.53 15.27 -15.45
CA LYS A 126 6.29 16.43 -15.97
C LYS A 126 6.77 17.39 -14.86
N LEU A 127 6.17 17.33 -13.67
CA LEU A 127 6.53 18.15 -12.51
C LEU A 127 7.49 17.42 -11.56
N GLY A 128 7.99 16.26 -11.96
CA GLY A 128 8.86 15.40 -11.15
C GLY A 128 8.10 14.33 -10.39
N ARG A 129 8.65 13.89 -9.25
CA ARG A 129 8.09 12.82 -8.43
C ARG A 129 6.70 13.20 -7.89
N ILE A 130 5.75 12.29 -8.00
CA ILE A 130 4.39 12.45 -7.46
C ILE A 130 4.44 12.24 -5.94
N ARG A 131 4.22 13.32 -5.17
CA ARG A 131 4.28 13.30 -3.70
C ARG A 131 3.03 12.67 -3.08
N ALA A 132 3.16 12.15 -1.87
CA ALA A 132 2.08 11.52 -1.09
C ALA A 132 0.80 12.38 -1.02
N LYS A 133 0.94 13.71 -0.83
CA LYS A 133 -0.21 14.63 -0.82
C LYS A 133 -1.04 14.62 -2.11
N ARG A 134 -0.43 14.33 -3.28
CA ARG A 134 -1.14 14.29 -4.56
C ARG A 134 -2.00 13.04 -4.68
N PHE A 135 -1.58 11.91 -4.11
CA PHE A 135 -2.40 10.70 -4.01
C PHE A 135 -3.59 10.91 -3.08
N ASN A 136 -3.38 11.53 -1.90
CA ASN A 136 -4.46 11.87 -0.98
C ASN A 136 -5.50 12.79 -1.64
N TYR A 137 -5.04 13.83 -2.34
CA TYR A 137 -5.94 14.73 -3.08
C TYR A 137 -6.72 13.99 -4.17
N TRP A 138 -6.05 13.07 -4.90
CA TRP A 138 -6.69 12.30 -5.97
C TRP A 138 -7.76 11.36 -5.40
N LEU A 139 -7.50 10.70 -4.29
CA LEU A 139 -8.48 9.87 -3.59
C LEU A 139 -9.70 10.69 -3.14
N HIS A 140 -9.47 11.86 -2.52
CA HIS A 140 -10.54 12.76 -2.13
C HIS A 140 -11.40 13.18 -3.33
N ARG A 141 -10.78 13.59 -4.44
CA ARG A 141 -11.48 13.91 -5.69
C ARG A 141 -12.32 12.74 -6.20
N THR A 142 -11.77 11.53 -6.16
CA THR A 142 -12.47 10.29 -6.57
C THR A 142 -13.68 10.02 -5.69
N CYS A 143 -13.53 10.09 -4.37
CA CYS A 143 -14.65 9.92 -3.44
C CYS A 143 -15.78 10.94 -3.72
N LYS A 144 -15.43 12.20 -3.95
CA LYS A 144 -16.37 13.25 -4.30
C LYS A 144 -17.09 12.97 -5.62
N ALA A 145 -16.37 12.52 -6.65
CA ALA A 145 -16.96 12.17 -7.96
C ALA A 145 -17.94 10.98 -7.88
N LEU A 146 -17.67 10.04 -6.98
CA LEU A 146 -18.52 8.87 -6.72
C LEU A 146 -19.66 9.13 -5.73
N GLY A 147 -19.71 10.29 -5.10
CA GLY A 147 -20.73 10.61 -4.08
C GLY A 147 -20.60 9.77 -2.80
N ILE A 148 -19.41 9.24 -2.51
CA ILE A 148 -19.14 8.45 -1.30
C ILE A 148 -18.41 9.29 -0.24
N PRO A 149 -18.46 8.88 1.05
CA PRO A 149 -17.75 9.57 2.11
C PRO A 149 -16.26 9.66 1.82
N GLU A 150 -15.63 10.77 2.25
CA GLU A 150 -14.19 10.98 2.09
C GLU A 150 -13.38 9.87 2.75
N ARG A 151 -12.38 9.38 2.03
CA ARG A 151 -11.46 8.32 2.46
C ARG A 151 -10.03 8.83 2.51
N SER A 152 -9.21 8.23 3.37
CA SER A 152 -7.78 8.51 3.44
C SER A 152 -6.98 7.30 2.95
N THR A 153 -5.76 7.54 2.47
CA THR A 153 -4.85 6.45 2.08
C THR A 153 -4.53 5.50 3.23
N HIS A 154 -4.63 5.97 4.48
CA HIS A 154 -4.49 5.09 5.64
C HIS A 154 -5.67 4.10 5.76
N LYS A 155 -6.89 4.52 5.38
CA LYS A 155 -8.05 3.61 5.31
C LYS A 155 -7.86 2.54 4.24
N ILE A 156 -7.34 2.89 3.05
CA ILE A 156 -6.99 1.90 2.01
C ILE A 156 -6.13 0.77 2.59
N ARG A 157 -5.08 1.13 3.32
CA ARG A 157 -4.20 0.15 3.94
C ARG A 157 -4.91 -0.70 5.00
N LYS A 158 -5.81 -0.12 5.81
CA LYS A 158 -6.65 -0.87 6.75
C LYS A 158 -7.59 -1.83 6.03
N THR A 159 -8.19 -1.39 4.92
CA THR A 159 -9.06 -2.19 4.08
C THR A 159 -8.33 -3.41 3.51
N TYR A 160 -7.11 -3.24 2.98
CA TYR A 160 -6.28 -4.36 2.53
C TYR A 160 -6.07 -5.41 3.64
N ALA A 161 -5.64 -4.98 4.83
CA ALA A 161 -5.45 -5.90 5.96
C ALA A 161 -6.76 -6.60 6.34
N SER A 162 -7.87 -5.86 6.39
CA SER A 162 -9.18 -6.41 6.72
C SER A 162 -9.65 -7.46 5.71
N ILE A 163 -9.47 -7.21 4.41
CA ILE A 163 -9.79 -8.16 3.34
C ILE A 163 -8.99 -9.46 3.54
N LEU A 164 -7.68 -9.38 3.75
CA LEU A 164 -6.86 -10.57 3.94
C LEU A 164 -7.26 -11.35 5.19
N LEU A 165 -7.45 -10.67 6.32
CA LEU A 165 -7.82 -11.32 7.59
C LEU A 165 -9.23 -11.94 7.55
N SER A 166 -10.20 -11.27 6.94
CA SER A 166 -11.56 -11.82 6.80
C SER A 166 -11.62 -13.04 5.88
N ASN A 167 -10.67 -13.17 4.96
CA ASN A 167 -10.50 -14.35 4.11
C ASN A 167 -9.50 -15.38 4.68
N GLN A 168 -9.24 -15.32 6.00
CA GLN A 168 -8.43 -16.29 6.72
C GLN A 168 -6.98 -16.42 6.21
N VAL A 169 -6.45 -15.37 5.58
CA VAL A 169 -5.03 -15.31 5.26
C VAL A 169 -4.24 -15.26 6.57
N ASP A 170 -3.16 -16.03 6.62
CA ASP A 170 -2.32 -16.12 7.81
C ASP A 170 -1.91 -14.73 8.33
N GLU A 171 -2.18 -14.45 9.61
CA GLU A 171 -1.96 -13.15 10.24
C GLU A 171 -0.49 -12.69 10.15
N ARG A 172 0.46 -13.62 10.15
CA ARG A 172 1.88 -13.32 9.99
C ARG A 172 2.20 -12.89 8.59
N LEU A 173 1.59 -13.54 7.58
CA LEU A 173 1.75 -13.12 6.20
C LEU A 173 1.21 -11.69 6.01
N VAL A 174 0.05 -11.39 6.59
CA VAL A 174 -0.51 -10.03 6.59
C VAL A 174 0.45 -9.05 7.27
N THR A 175 0.98 -9.39 8.44
CA THR A 175 1.94 -8.58 9.19
C THR A 175 3.22 -8.31 8.39
N LEU A 176 3.78 -9.33 7.73
CA LEU A 176 4.96 -9.19 6.87
C LEU A 176 4.67 -8.26 5.68
N GLN A 177 3.53 -8.44 5.00
CA GLN A 177 3.12 -7.58 3.89
C GLN A 177 2.96 -6.12 4.34
N MET A 178 2.37 -5.92 5.52
CA MET A 178 2.13 -4.58 6.08
C MET A 178 3.40 -3.93 6.67
N GLY A 179 4.40 -4.69 7.12
CA GLY A 179 5.55 -4.17 7.85
C GLY A 179 5.13 -3.51 9.16
N HIS A 180 4.33 -4.22 9.99
CA HIS A 180 3.99 -3.80 11.34
C HIS A 180 4.97 -4.41 12.33
N THR A 181 5.59 -3.56 13.15
CA THR A 181 6.57 -3.99 14.18
C THR A 181 5.91 -4.49 15.46
N ASP A 182 4.68 -4.07 15.76
CA ASP A 182 4.07 -4.24 17.08
C ASP A 182 3.60 -5.67 17.41
N ILE A 183 3.41 -6.54 16.43
CA ILE A 183 3.00 -7.93 16.67
C ILE A 183 4.21 -8.83 16.94
N LEU A 184 5.40 -8.45 16.48
CA LEU A 184 6.65 -9.22 16.69
C LEU A 184 7.28 -9.01 18.08
N THR A 185 6.99 -7.91 18.76
CA THR A 185 7.57 -7.57 20.06
C THR A 185 6.91 -8.28 21.24
N THR A 186 5.70 -8.79 21.11
CA THR A 186 4.94 -9.33 22.24
C THR A 186 5.04 -10.85 22.42
N LYS A 187 5.51 -11.59 21.44
CA LYS A 187 5.68 -13.06 21.54
C LYS A 187 6.92 -13.49 20.76
N GLY A 188 8.04 -13.61 21.43
CA GLY A 188 9.32 -14.15 20.94
C GLY A 188 9.24 -15.55 20.30
N ILE A 189 8.43 -15.72 19.29
CA ILE A 189 8.26 -16.97 18.54
C ILE A 189 8.67 -16.69 17.10
N TYR A 190 9.90 -17.06 16.79
CA TYR A 190 10.38 -17.28 15.44
C TYR A 190 9.54 -18.38 14.75
N TYR A 191 8.51 -18.00 14.05
CA TYR A 191 7.84 -18.90 13.14
C TYR A 191 8.32 -18.58 11.72
N TYR A 192 9.16 -19.42 11.20
CA TYR A 192 9.50 -19.37 9.78
C TYR A 192 8.22 -19.58 8.97
N ASN A 193 7.90 -18.63 8.10
CA ASN A 193 6.89 -18.84 7.08
C ASN A 193 7.41 -19.98 6.18
N ARG A 194 6.85 -21.18 6.33
CA ARG A 194 7.26 -22.37 5.56
C ARG A 194 6.69 -22.37 4.15
N LYS A 195 5.81 -21.42 3.81
CA LYS A 195 5.24 -21.28 2.48
C LYS A 195 6.25 -20.68 1.52
N SER A 196 6.36 -21.26 0.33
CA SER A 196 7.17 -20.69 -0.74
C SER A 196 6.59 -19.32 -1.17
N ALA A 197 7.41 -18.51 -1.85
CA ALA A 197 6.94 -17.23 -2.40
C ALA A 197 5.74 -17.45 -3.36
N ASP A 198 5.76 -18.53 -4.16
CA ASP A 198 4.68 -18.86 -5.09
C ASP A 198 3.40 -19.26 -4.37
N GLU A 199 3.49 -20.00 -3.28
CA GLU A 199 2.33 -20.40 -2.48
C GLU A 199 1.72 -19.18 -1.78
N SER A 200 2.54 -18.30 -1.22
CA SER A 200 2.10 -17.03 -0.63
C SER A 200 1.43 -16.13 -1.67
N ARG A 201 1.98 -16.07 -2.88
CA ARG A 201 1.40 -15.33 -4.00
C ARG A 201 0.02 -15.88 -4.39
N ARG A 202 -0.15 -17.20 -4.50
CA ARG A 202 -1.45 -17.82 -4.83
C ARG A 202 -2.51 -17.46 -3.79
N VAL A 203 -2.19 -17.54 -2.51
CA VAL A 203 -3.11 -17.19 -1.42
C VAL A 203 -3.51 -15.72 -1.48
N ILE A 204 -2.57 -14.80 -1.68
CA ILE A 204 -2.89 -13.37 -1.80
C ILE A 204 -3.69 -13.08 -3.07
N SER A 205 -3.31 -13.68 -4.22
CA SER A 205 -4.02 -13.48 -5.49
C SER A 205 -5.45 -14.00 -5.48
N SER A 206 -5.74 -15.06 -4.72
CA SER A 206 -7.11 -15.59 -4.60
C SER A 206 -8.07 -14.64 -3.88
N VAL A 207 -7.53 -13.69 -3.10
CA VAL A 207 -8.30 -12.74 -2.29
C VAL A 207 -8.27 -11.33 -2.89
N ILE A 208 -7.15 -10.93 -3.47
CA ILE A 208 -6.93 -9.61 -4.08
C ILE A 208 -6.97 -9.78 -5.62
N ASN A 209 -8.16 -9.81 -6.17
CA ASN A 209 -8.38 -10.11 -7.61
C ASN A 209 -9.13 -9.01 -8.39
N PHE A 210 -9.27 -7.84 -7.81
CA PHE A 210 -9.89 -6.65 -8.42
C PHE A 210 -8.88 -5.70 -9.09
#